data_e7fd80ee668fa079ccea5cd57d34145f
#
_entry.id   e7fd80ee668fa079ccea5cd57d34145f
#
_cell.length_a   1.000
_cell.length_b   1.000
_cell.length_c   1.000
_cell.angle_alpha   90.00
_cell.angle_beta   90.00
_cell.angle_gamma   90.00
#
_symmetry.space_group_name_H-M   'P 1'
#
loop_
_entity.id
_entity.type
_entity.pdbx_description
1 polymer ?
#
loop_
_entity_poly.entity_id
_entity_poly.type
_entity_poly.pdbx_seq_one_letter_code
_entity_poly.pdbx_strand_id
1 'polypeptide(L)'
;MANYVTIEAEARERAGKGAARASRRAGMVPAVIYGAKQPPTLVQLDPRLVMRELQRGGWRSRLYEVNVAGAASRALIREVQFHPVSDKPIHVDFQRLAAGERIRVSVVVQFQNELTSPGLKRGGVLNVVRHTVEVLADPDSVPEAFQADLAILDINDNVRWSDLSGTADVTPVIAGRDFVIATVASPSKLPEAPVDPNAPAAAAAPAKGAKGAAPAKAAAPKAAPAKAAAKPAAKK
;
A
#
# COMPACT_ATOMS: atom_id res chain seq x y z
N MET A 1 9.33 -26.40 -4.40
CA MET A 1 9.68 -25.90 -5.75
C MET A 1 8.98 -24.56 -5.92
N ALA A 2 9.72 -23.52 -6.28
CA ALA A 2 9.11 -22.20 -6.50
C ALA A 2 8.13 -22.24 -7.69
N ASN A 3 6.95 -21.71 -7.48
CA ASN A 3 5.90 -21.68 -8.51
C ASN A 3 6.06 -20.37 -9.29
N TYR A 4 6.51 -20.46 -10.54
CA TYR A 4 6.69 -19.30 -11.41
C TYR A 4 5.46 -19.09 -12.28
N VAL A 5 5.01 -17.85 -12.36
CA VAL A 5 3.93 -17.45 -13.28
C VAL A 5 4.56 -16.87 -14.53
N THR A 6 4.31 -17.47 -15.68
CA THR A 6 4.83 -16.99 -16.95
C THR A 6 4.05 -15.78 -17.44
N ILE A 7 4.77 -14.72 -17.79
CA ILE A 7 4.24 -13.49 -18.38
C ILE A 7 4.94 -13.26 -19.73
N GLU A 8 4.16 -13.15 -20.79
CA GLU A 8 4.68 -12.78 -22.11
C GLU A 8 4.84 -11.27 -22.20
N ALA A 9 6.01 -10.83 -22.67
CA ALA A 9 6.36 -9.43 -22.82
C ALA A 9 7.02 -9.18 -24.17
N GLU A 10 6.71 -8.06 -24.78
CA GLU A 10 7.34 -7.60 -25.99
C GLU A 10 8.51 -6.66 -25.69
N ALA A 11 9.62 -6.83 -26.41
CA ALA A 11 10.77 -5.93 -26.27
C ALA A 11 10.44 -4.54 -26.83
N ARG A 12 10.93 -3.49 -26.17
CA ARG A 12 10.77 -2.10 -26.58
C ARG A 12 12.15 -1.45 -26.74
N GLU A 13 12.43 -0.93 -27.91
CA GLU A 13 13.74 -0.34 -28.24
C GLU A 13 13.96 1.06 -27.64
N ARG A 14 12.90 1.87 -27.53
CA ARG A 14 13.00 3.29 -27.16
C ARG A 14 12.58 3.54 -25.74
N ALA A 15 13.44 4.21 -24.98
CA ALA A 15 13.15 4.75 -23.66
C ALA A 15 12.53 6.15 -23.75
N GLY A 16 11.97 6.61 -22.61
CA GLY A 16 11.55 7.99 -22.39
C GLY A 16 10.05 8.24 -22.53
N LYS A 17 9.65 9.49 -22.21
CA LYS A 17 8.25 9.93 -22.07
C LYS A 17 7.41 9.72 -23.33
N GLY A 18 7.98 10.01 -24.51
CA GLY A 18 7.29 9.86 -25.79
C GLY A 18 6.96 8.42 -26.13
N ALA A 19 7.95 7.53 -25.98
CA ALA A 19 7.79 6.10 -26.24
C ALA A 19 6.82 5.45 -25.26
N ALA A 20 6.88 5.76 -23.96
CA ALA A 20 5.94 5.26 -22.97
C ALA A 20 4.49 5.72 -23.25
N ARG A 21 4.30 6.94 -23.72
CA ARG A 21 2.98 7.44 -24.17
C ARG A 21 2.47 6.74 -25.43
N ALA A 22 3.38 6.40 -26.35
CA ALA A 22 3.02 5.66 -27.55
C ALA A 22 2.54 4.25 -27.21
N SER A 23 3.27 3.51 -26.35
CA SER A 23 2.83 2.18 -25.86
C SER A 23 1.47 2.23 -25.20
N ARG A 24 1.20 3.23 -24.31
CA ARG A 24 -0.11 3.37 -23.67
C ARG A 24 -1.23 3.71 -24.65
N ARG A 25 -0.97 4.48 -25.71
CA ARG A 25 -1.95 4.75 -26.78
C ARG A 25 -2.23 3.51 -27.62
N ALA A 26 -1.24 2.63 -27.78
CA ALA A 26 -1.42 1.32 -28.41
C ALA A 26 -2.13 0.32 -27.49
N GLY A 27 -2.50 0.71 -26.27
CA GLY A 27 -3.18 -0.17 -25.29
C GLY A 27 -2.27 -1.08 -24.50
N MET A 28 -0.94 -0.90 -24.58
CA MET A 28 0.06 -1.70 -23.86
C MET A 28 0.59 -0.95 -22.64
N VAL A 29 1.00 -1.70 -21.62
CA VAL A 29 1.62 -1.16 -20.40
C VAL A 29 3.13 -1.23 -20.53
N PRO A 30 3.83 -0.07 -20.52
CA PRO A 30 5.28 -0.07 -20.48
C PRO A 30 5.79 -0.61 -19.16
N ALA A 31 6.84 -1.43 -19.21
CA ALA A 31 7.52 -1.98 -18.05
C ALA A 31 9.04 -1.98 -18.22
N VAL A 32 9.74 -2.18 -17.11
CA VAL A 32 11.21 -2.23 -17.06
C VAL A 32 11.64 -3.42 -16.22
N ILE A 33 12.59 -4.21 -16.71
CA ILE A 33 13.23 -5.29 -15.97
C ILE A 33 14.65 -4.84 -15.63
N TYR A 34 14.98 -4.70 -14.35
CA TYR A 34 16.29 -4.28 -13.87
C TYR A 34 16.81 -5.20 -12.76
N GLY A 35 18.10 -5.13 -12.45
CA GLY A 35 18.75 -5.92 -11.40
C GLY A 35 19.72 -6.96 -11.93
N ALA A 36 20.25 -7.82 -11.05
CA ALA A 36 21.26 -8.84 -11.35
C ALA A 36 22.53 -8.31 -12.04
N LYS A 37 22.91 -7.04 -11.78
CA LYS A 37 24.07 -6.36 -12.40
C LYS A 37 24.05 -6.35 -13.93
N GLN A 38 22.87 -6.52 -14.55
CA GLN A 38 22.67 -6.48 -15.99
C GLN A 38 22.00 -5.15 -16.39
N PRO A 39 22.16 -4.71 -17.64
CA PRO A 39 21.50 -3.51 -18.13
C PRO A 39 19.97 -3.67 -18.06
N PRO A 40 19.23 -2.57 -17.81
CA PRO A 40 17.78 -2.60 -17.77
C PRO A 40 17.20 -2.93 -19.14
N THR A 41 16.26 -3.85 -19.17
CA THR A 41 15.53 -4.26 -20.37
C THR A 41 14.18 -3.57 -20.39
N LEU A 42 13.88 -2.86 -21.48
CA LEU A 42 12.59 -2.19 -21.66
C LEU A 42 11.61 -3.14 -22.33
N VAL A 43 10.44 -3.29 -21.73
CA VAL A 43 9.40 -4.19 -22.22
C VAL A 43 8.03 -3.51 -22.20
N GLN A 44 7.08 -4.11 -22.89
CA GLN A 44 5.67 -3.76 -22.83
C GLN A 44 4.81 -5.01 -22.64
N LEU A 45 3.71 -4.86 -21.90
CA LEU A 45 2.84 -5.95 -21.46
C LEU A 45 1.39 -5.66 -21.83
N ASP A 46 0.62 -6.73 -22.01
CA ASP A 46 -0.84 -6.63 -22.08
C ASP A 46 -1.41 -6.24 -20.70
N PRO A 47 -2.18 -5.14 -20.60
CA PRO A 47 -2.81 -4.72 -19.34
C PRO A 47 -3.72 -5.78 -18.74
N ARG A 48 -4.32 -6.66 -19.54
CA ARG A 48 -5.21 -7.73 -19.05
C ARG A 48 -4.44 -8.77 -18.23
N LEU A 49 -3.23 -9.14 -18.68
CA LEU A 49 -2.36 -10.07 -17.94
C LEU A 49 -1.95 -9.47 -16.61
N VAL A 50 -1.54 -8.21 -16.63
CA VAL A 50 -1.15 -7.49 -15.40
C VAL A 50 -2.32 -7.39 -14.41
N MET A 51 -3.50 -6.98 -14.87
CA MET A 51 -4.68 -6.87 -14.02
C MET A 51 -5.10 -8.21 -13.42
N ARG A 52 -5.04 -9.29 -14.18
CA ARG A 52 -5.35 -10.65 -13.71
C ARG A 52 -4.44 -11.06 -12.55
N GLU A 53 -3.13 -10.80 -12.67
CA GLU A 53 -2.18 -11.13 -11.62
C GLU A 53 -2.34 -10.26 -10.37
N LEU A 54 -2.67 -8.98 -10.54
CA LEU A 54 -2.96 -8.06 -9.44
C LEU A 54 -4.22 -8.47 -8.66
N GLN A 55 -5.27 -8.90 -9.36
CA GLN A 55 -6.53 -9.36 -8.74
C GLN A 55 -6.39 -10.65 -7.93
N ARG A 56 -5.43 -11.50 -8.27
CA ARG A 56 -5.15 -12.73 -7.51
C ARG A 56 -4.59 -12.47 -6.11
N GLY A 57 -4.13 -11.25 -5.84
CA GLY A 57 -3.46 -10.90 -4.59
C GLY A 57 -2.06 -11.51 -4.46
N GLY A 58 -1.28 -11.05 -3.47
CA GLY A 58 0.07 -11.57 -3.23
C GLY A 58 1.08 -11.35 -4.35
N TRP A 59 0.80 -10.46 -5.29
CA TRP A 59 1.64 -10.22 -6.46
C TRP A 59 3.07 -9.74 -6.12
N ARG A 60 3.26 -9.15 -4.93
CA ARG A 60 4.58 -8.69 -4.45
C ARG A 60 5.49 -9.81 -3.94
N SER A 61 4.90 -10.96 -3.58
CA SER A 61 5.63 -12.16 -3.14
C SER A 61 5.75 -13.23 -4.22
N ARG A 62 4.93 -13.11 -5.28
CA ARG A 62 4.91 -14.09 -6.35
C ARG A 62 6.06 -13.90 -7.31
N LEU A 63 6.66 -15.01 -7.71
CA LEU A 63 7.76 -15.06 -8.66
C LEU A 63 7.22 -15.17 -10.09
N TYR A 64 7.80 -14.39 -11.00
CA TYR A 64 7.41 -14.32 -12.39
C TYR A 64 8.54 -14.75 -13.31
N GLU A 65 8.19 -15.45 -14.33
CA GLU A 65 9.05 -15.72 -15.46
C GLU A 65 8.60 -14.86 -16.64
N VAL A 66 9.33 -13.78 -16.88
CA VAL A 66 9.02 -12.83 -17.97
C VAL A 66 9.74 -13.29 -19.23
N ASN A 67 8.94 -13.69 -20.22
CA ASN A 67 9.42 -14.14 -21.51
C ASN A 67 9.49 -12.95 -22.49
N VAL A 68 10.69 -12.57 -22.88
CA VAL A 68 10.94 -11.46 -23.81
C VAL A 68 11.57 -12.02 -25.06
N ALA A 69 10.86 -12.02 -26.19
CA ALA A 69 11.35 -12.51 -27.47
C ALA A 69 12.01 -13.91 -27.40
N GLY A 70 11.49 -14.82 -26.56
CA GLY A 70 12.03 -16.18 -26.37
C GLY A 70 13.12 -16.30 -25.30
N ALA A 71 13.56 -15.20 -24.68
CA ALA A 71 14.45 -15.22 -23.53
C ALA A 71 13.64 -15.10 -22.23
N ALA A 72 13.64 -16.15 -21.42
CA ALA A 72 12.97 -16.18 -20.13
C ALA A 72 13.86 -15.51 -19.07
N SER A 73 13.31 -14.56 -18.32
CA SER A 73 13.98 -13.89 -17.21
C SER A 73 13.16 -14.04 -15.94
N ARG A 74 13.77 -14.57 -14.88
CA ARG A 74 13.14 -14.64 -13.55
C ARG A 74 13.10 -13.27 -12.91
N ALA A 75 11.94 -12.81 -12.52
CA ALA A 75 11.74 -11.49 -11.97
C ALA A 75 10.64 -11.45 -10.90
N LEU A 76 10.68 -10.41 -10.07
CA LEU A 76 9.67 -10.08 -9.08
C LEU A 76 9.05 -8.72 -9.43
N ILE A 77 7.76 -8.56 -9.29
CA ILE A 77 7.11 -7.24 -9.43
C ILE A 77 7.43 -6.42 -8.18
N ARG A 78 8.13 -5.31 -8.37
CA ARG A 78 8.47 -4.36 -7.29
C ARG A 78 7.39 -3.33 -7.09
N GLU A 79 7.00 -2.71 -8.17
CA GLU A 79 6.03 -1.62 -8.14
C GLU A 79 5.11 -1.67 -9.35
N VAL A 80 3.87 -1.33 -9.13
CA VAL A 80 2.88 -1.11 -10.17
C VAL A 80 2.29 0.26 -9.96
N GLN A 81 2.38 1.12 -10.97
CA GLN A 81 1.78 2.43 -10.97
C GLN A 81 0.40 2.36 -11.61
N PHE A 82 -0.60 2.91 -10.95
CA PHE A 82 -1.98 2.94 -11.40
C PHE A 82 -2.40 4.35 -11.80
N HIS A 83 -3.35 4.41 -12.72
CA HIS A 83 -4.00 5.67 -13.04
C HIS A 83 -5.01 6.04 -11.94
N PRO A 84 -4.94 7.25 -11.33
CA PRO A 84 -5.68 7.59 -10.13
C PRO A 84 -7.22 7.61 -10.28
N VAL A 85 -7.73 7.63 -11.51
CA VAL A 85 -9.18 7.69 -11.80
C VAL A 85 -9.70 6.38 -12.40
N SER A 86 -8.90 5.70 -13.24
CA SER A 86 -9.36 4.52 -13.98
C SER A 86 -8.81 3.21 -13.45
N ASP A 87 -7.93 3.25 -12.43
CA ASP A 87 -7.25 2.11 -11.81
C ASP A 87 -6.52 1.18 -12.79
N LYS A 88 -6.29 1.67 -14.01
CA LYS A 88 -5.53 0.92 -15.02
C LYS A 88 -4.04 1.02 -14.73
N PRO A 89 -3.28 -0.08 -14.91
CA PRO A 89 -1.83 -0.04 -14.74
C PRO A 89 -1.19 0.86 -15.80
N ILE A 90 -0.33 1.77 -15.33
CA ILE A 90 0.41 2.73 -16.18
C ILE A 90 1.84 2.27 -16.41
N HIS A 91 2.46 1.67 -15.39
CA HIS A 91 3.85 1.19 -15.42
C HIS A 91 4.01 0.01 -14.49
N VAL A 92 4.88 -0.93 -14.85
CA VAL A 92 5.25 -2.09 -14.03
C VAL A 92 6.77 -2.18 -13.94
N ASP A 93 7.27 -2.30 -12.72
CA ASP A 93 8.68 -2.44 -12.41
C ASP A 93 8.99 -3.88 -12.00
N PHE A 94 9.87 -4.53 -12.75
CA PHE A 94 10.36 -5.87 -12.45
C PHE A 94 11.78 -5.83 -11.95
N GLN A 95 12.04 -6.50 -10.84
CA GLN A 95 13.38 -6.76 -10.34
C GLN A 95 13.80 -8.15 -10.79
N ARG A 96 14.89 -8.24 -11.58
CA ARG A 96 15.50 -9.50 -11.99
C ARG A 96 16.10 -10.20 -10.79
N LEU A 97 15.92 -11.51 -10.71
CA LEU A 97 16.43 -12.33 -9.62
C LEU A 97 17.76 -12.94 -10.03
N ALA A 98 18.78 -12.75 -9.19
CA ALA A 98 20.05 -13.45 -9.33
C ALA A 98 20.02 -14.68 -8.41
N ALA A 99 20.56 -15.79 -8.88
CA ALA A 99 20.70 -16.99 -8.05
C ALA A 99 21.62 -16.71 -6.86
N GLY A 100 21.20 -17.08 -5.65
CA GLY A 100 21.98 -16.93 -4.42
C GLY A 100 22.00 -15.53 -3.81
N GLU A 101 21.25 -14.57 -4.31
CA GLU A 101 21.10 -13.24 -3.73
C GLU A 101 19.80 -13.16 -2.94
N ARG A 102 19.89 -12.84 -1.65
CA ARG A 102 18.68 -12.63 -0.81
C ARG A 102 17.93 -11.39 -1.28
N ILE A 103 16.64 -11.56 -1.47
CA ILE A 103 15.74 -10.48 -1.92
C ILE A 103 14.83 -10.05 -0.79
N ARG A 104 14.52 -8.76 -0.76
CA ARG A 104 13.51 -8.20 0.13
C ARG A 104 12.16 -8.30 -0.55
N VAL A 105 11.23 -9.03 0.08
CA VAL A 105 9.89 -9.30 -0.44
C VAL A 105 8.85 -8.90 0.57
N SER A 106 7.71 -8.35 0.11
CA SER A 106 6.55 -8.06 0.96
C SER A 106 5.54 -9.19 0.80
N VAL A 107 5.40 -10.01 1.83
CA VAL A 107 4.51 -11.17 1.85
C VAL A 107 3.22 -10.80 2.58
N VAL A 108 2.08 -11.22 2.04
CA VAL A 108 0.75 -10.99 2.61
C VAL A 108 0.51 -11.96 3.75
N VAL A 109 -0.14 -11.48 4.83
CA VAL A 109 -0.61 -12.31 5.93
C VAL A 109 -2.07 -12.67 5.69
N GLN A 110 -2.38 -13.95 5.71
CA GLN A 110 -3.74 -14.50 5.64
C GLN A 110 -4.17 -14.96 7.03
N PHE A 111 -5.30 -14.45 7.47
CA PHE A 111 -5.90 -14.85 8.73
C PHE A 111 -6.81 -16.04 8.51
N GLN A 112 -6.65 -17.08 9.34
CA GLN A 112 -7.46 -18.28 9.30
C GLN A 112 -8.27 -18.41 10.58
N ASN A 113 -9.38 -19.18 10.50
CA ASN A 113 -10.22 -19.51 11.66
C ASN A 113 -10.87 -18.32 12.38
N GLU A 114 -11.16 -17.23 11.66
CA GLU A 114 -11.82 -16.04 12.23
C GLU A 114 -13.16 -16.40 12.93
N LEU A 115 -13.95 -17.28 12.31
CA LEU A 115 -15.24 -17.71 12.87
C LEU A 115 -15.12 -18.60 14.10
N THR A 116 -13.95 -19.21 14.33
CA THR A 116 -13.73 -20.13 15.44
C THR A 116 -13.21 -19.42 16.67
N SER A 117 -12.57 -18.27 16.52
CA SER A 117 -11.96 -17.49 17.59
C SER A 117 -12.97 -17.15 18.71
N PRO A 118 -12.65 -17.47 19.97
CA PRO A 118 -13.49 -17.15 21.13
C PRO A 118 -13.61 -15.63 21.35
N GLY A 119 -12.55 -14.88 21.09
CA GLY A 119 -12.55 -13.42 21.21
C GLY A 119 -13.52 -12.74 20.25
N LEU A 120 -13.52 -13.17 18.97
CA LEU A 120 -14.44 -12.64 17.96
C LEU A 120 -15.89 -13.06 18.22
N LYS A 121 -16.13 -14.31 18.71
CA LYS A 121 -17.47 -14.77 19.13
C LYS A 121 -18.06 -13.98 20.29
N ARG A 122 -17.22 -13.46 21.18
CA ARG A 122 -17.62 -12.60 22.31
C ARG A 122 -17.85 -11.14 21.90
N GLY A 123 -17.78 -10.85 20.60
CA GLY A 123 -17.97 -9.50 20.06
C GLY A 123 -16.68 -8.66 19.97
N GLY A 124 -15.50 -9.27 20.12
CA GLY A 124 -14.23 -8.63 19.85
C GLY A 124 -14.11 -8.24 18.38
N VAL A 125 -13.29 -7.25 18.09
CA VAL A 125 -12.98 -6.78 16.73
C VAL A 125 -11.54 -7.10 16.41
N LEU A 126 -11.31 -7.76 15.27
CA LEU A 126 -9.96 -8.00 14.75
C LEU A 126 -9.39 -6.69 14.22
N ASN A 127 -8.35 -6.20 14.86
CA ASN A 127 -7.60 -5.04 14.41
C ASN A 127 -6.29 -5.51 13.76
N VAL A 128 -6.23 -5.43 12.44
CA VAL A 128 -5.04 -5.81 11.67
C VAL A 128 -4.07 -4.63 11.62
N VAL A 129 -2.94 -4.76 12.31
CA VAL A 129 -1.87 -3.76 12.34
C VAL A 129 -1.03 -3.82 11.05
N ARG A 130 -0.80 -5.04 10.54
CA ARG A 130 0.00 -5.29 9.35
C ARG A 130 -0.66 -6.32 8.45
N HIS A 131 -1.02 -5.91 7.24
CA HIS A 131 -1.53 -6.81 6.21
C HIS A 131 -0.39 -7.49 5.43
N THR A 132 0.80 -6.89 5.42
CA THR A 132 1.99 -7.40 4.74
C THR A 132 3.19 -7.29 5.64
N VAL A 133 4.09 -8.26 5.54
CA VAL A 133 5.37 -8.28 6.26
C VAL A 133 6.50 -8.32 5.26
N GLU A 134 7.50 -7.46 5.48
CA GLU A 134 8.71 -7.43 4.67
C GLU A 134 9.74 -8.41 5.23
N VAL A 135 10.17 -9.31 4.38
CA VAL A 135 11.12 -10.37 4.72
C VAL A 135 12.26 -10.43 3.72
N LEU A 136 13.39 -10.93 4.17
CA LEU A 136 14.51 -11.34 3.33
C LEU A 136 14.39 -12.84 3.09
N ALA A 137 14.26 -13.22 1.85
CA ALA A 137 14.13 -14.61 1.43
C ALA A 137 15.08 -14.92 0.27
N ASP A 138 15.43 -16.18 0.11
CA ASP A 138 16.12 -16.64 -1.09
C ASP A 138 15.10 -16.78 -2.24
N PRO A 139 15.48 -16.50 -3.51
CA PRO A 139 14.54 -16.51 -4.64
C PRO A 139 13.76 -17.80 -4.81
N ASP A 140 14.33 -18.94 -4.40
CA ASP A 140 13.71 -20.26 -4.57
C ASP A 140 12.79 -20.65 -3.40
N SER A 141 12.82 -19.93 -2.26
CA SER A 141 12.05 -20.23 -1.04
C SER A 141 11.06 -19.13 -0.62
N VAL A 142 10.66 -18.26 -1.52
CA VAL A 142 9.71 -17.18 -1.21
C VAL A 142 8.32 -17.77 -0.94
N PRO A 143 7.73 -17.57 0.27
CA PRO A 143 6.35 -17.99 0.55
C PRO A 143 5.35 -17.07 -0.15
N GLU A 144 4.25 -17.62 -0.66
CA GLU A 144 3.18 -16.83 -1.28
C GLU A 144 2.41 -16.01 -0.24
N ALA A 145 2.16 -16.59 0.93
CA ALA A 145 1.47 -15.95 2.05
C ALA A 145 1.89 -16.58 3.37
N PHE A 146 1.89 -15.79 4.44
CA PHE A 146 1.98 -16.28 5.81
C PHE A 146 0.58 -16.58 6.34
N GLN A 147 0.44 -17.63 7.14
CA GLN A 147 -0.83 -17.99 7.75
C GLN A 147 -0.78 -17.64 9.24
N ALA A 148 -1.78 -16.90 9.69
CA ALA A 148 -2.01 -16.54 11.08
C ALA A 148 -3.27 -17.26 11.58
N ASP A 149 -3.14 -18.14 12.57
CA ASP A 149 -4.26 -18.84 13.17
C ASP A 149 -4.89 -18.01 14.30
N LEU A 150 -6.18 -17.74 14.18
CA LEU A 150 -6.97 -16.98 15.15
C LEU A 150 -7.81 -17.88 16.08
N ALA A 151 -7.74 -19.21 15.93
CA ALA A 151 -8.63 -20.15 16.64
C ALA A 151 -8.57 -20.06 18.16
N ILE A 152 -7.40 -19.70 18.72
CA ILE A 152 -7.12 -19.74 20.16
C ILE A 152 -7.25 -18.33 20.80
N LEU A 153 -7.34 -17.28 19.98
CA LEU A 153 -7.25 -15.91 20.46
C LEU A 153 -8.50 -15.44 21.20
N ASP A 154 -8.31 -14.86 22.38
CA ASP A 154 -9.34 -14.17 23.15
C ASP A 154 -9.22 -12.64 23.02
N ILE A 155 -10.13 -11.91 23.67
CA ILE A 155 -10.13 -10.44 23.68
C ILE A 155 -8.87 -9.92 24.38
N ASN A 156 -8.17 -8.97 23.75
CA ASN A 156 -6.88 -8.38 24.08
C ASN A 156 -5.66 -9.26 23.78
N ASP A 157 -5.84 -10.40 23.12
CA ASP A 157 -4.70 -11.18 22.62
C ASP A 157 -4.14 -10.60 21.33
N ASN A 158 -2.86 -10.90 21.09
CA ASN A 158 -2.11 -10.41 19.95
C ASN A 158 -1.49 -11.57 19.18
N VAL A 159 -1.55 -11.49 17.86
CA VAL A 159 -0.75 -12.34 16.97
C VAL A 159 0.55 -11.63 16.66
N ARG A 160 1.67 -12.33 16.87
CA ARG A 160 3.02 -11.83 16.62
C ARG A 160 3.68 -12.56 15.46
N TRP A 161 4.87 -12.11 15.09
CA TRP A 161 5.66 -12.76 14.05
C TRP A 161 5.96 -14.23 14.36
N SER A 162 6.24 -14.56 15.64
CA SER A 162 6.51 -15.92 16.11
C SER A 162 5.35 -16.89 15.93
N ASP A 163 4.12 -16.38 15.89
CA ASP A 163 2.90 -17.20 15.81
C ASP A 163 2.47 -17.49 14.35
N LEU A 164 3.23 -17.00 13.37
CA LEU A 164 2.94 -17.23 11.97
C LEU A 164 3.47 -18.57 11.49
N SER A 165 2.70 -19.23 10.65
CA SER A 165 3.12 -20.41 9.90
C SER A 165 3.76 -20.01 8.57
N GLY A 166 4.81 -20.75 8.15
CA GLY A 166 5.52 -20.51 6.88
C GLY A 166 6.73 -19.57 7.00
N THR A 167 7.25 -19.35 8.20
CA THR A 167 8.38 -18.43 8.47
C THR A 167 9.75 -19.13 8.50
N ALA A 168 9.82 -20.44 8.27
CA ALA A 168 11.03 -21.25 8.51
C ALA A 168 12.27 -20.82 7.68
N ASP A 169 12.06 -20.42 6.42
CA ASP A 169 13.16 -20.11 5.49
C ASP A 169 13.35 -18.61 5.23
N VAL A 170 12.69 -17.77 6.02
CA VAL A 170 12.69 -16.33 5.82
C VAL A 170 13.09 -15.56 7.07
N THR A 171 13.80 -14.45 6.89
CA THR A 171 14.17 -13.56 7.99
C THR A 171 13.41 -12.24 7.87
N PRO A 172 12.74 -11.76 8.94
CA PRO A 172 12.06 -10.48 8.88
C PRO A 172 13.09 -9.34 8.75
N VAL A 173 12.75 -8.32 7.97
CA VAL A 173 13.61 -7.12 7.83
C VAL A 173 13.72 -6.37 9.16
N ILE A 174 12.67 -6.43 9.97
CA ILE A 174 12.67 -5.88 11.33
C ILE A 174 13.30 -6.92 12.25
N ALA A 175 14.62 -6.88 12.35
CA ALA A 175 15.37 -7.77 13.25
C ALA A 175 15.27 -7.28 14.71
N GLY A 176 15.33 -8.23 15.66
CA GLY A 176 15.44 -7.95 17.10
C GLY A 176 14.14 -7.57 17.82
N ARG A 177 13.00 -7.60 17.15
CA ARG A 177 11.68 -7.37 17.75
C ARG A 177 10.67 -8.40 17.24
N ASP A 178 9.94 -9.00 18.16
CA ASP A 178 8.76 -9.77 17.85
C ASP A 178 7.58 -8.79 17.72
N PHE A 179 7.30 -8.36 16.49
CA PHE A 179 6.30 -7.33 16.21
C PHE A 179 4.90 -7.92 16.07
N VAL A 180 3.91 -7.13 16.51
CA VAL A 180 2.51 -7.48 16.43
C VAL A 180 1.99 -7.32 15.00
N ILE A 181 1.20 -8.30 14.57
CA ILE A 181 0.56 -8.37 13.25
C ILE A 181 -0.91 -8.03 13.34
N ALA A 182 -1.62 -8.63 14.30
CA ALA A 182 -3.01 -8.37 14.56
C ALA A 182 -3.31 -8.43 16.05
N THR A 183 -4.36 -7.75 16.47
CA THR A 183 -4.86 -7.76 17.85
C THR A 183 -6.38 -7.94 17.84
N VAL A 184 -6.89 -8.68 18.81
CA VAL A 184 -8.35 -8.76 19.05
C VAL A 184 -8.71 -7.71 20.10
N ALA A 185 -9.29 -6.60 19.65
CA ALA A 185 -9.72 -5.52 20.55
C ALA A 185 -11.11 -5.80 21.15
N SER A 186 -11.32 -5.35 22.39
CA SER A 186 -12.65 -5.36 22.98
C SER A 186 -13.59 -4.42 22.21
N PRO A 187 -14.88 -4.75 22.09
CA PRO A 187 -15.86 -3.85 21.48
C PRO A 187 -15.90 -2.56 22.30
N SER A 188 -15.71 -1.43 21.64
CA SER A 188 -15.91 -0.11 22.25
C SER A 188 -17.40 0.03 22.53
N LYS A 189 -17.83 -0.25 23.77
CA LYS A 189 -19.12 0.27 24.22
C LYS A 189 -18.96 1.77 24.26
N LEU A 190 -19.52 2.48 23.28
CA LEU A 190 -19.83 3.88 23.51
C LEU A 190 -20.63 3.88 24.82
N PRO A 191 -20.22 4.67 25.83
CA PRO A 191 -21.12 4.90 26.95
C PRO A 191 -22.38 5.54 26.34
N GLU A 192 -23.46 4.76 26.23
CA GLU A 192 -24.80 5.33 26.16
C GLU A 192 -24.86 6.23 27.37
N ALA A 193 -24.82 7.55 27.13
CA ALA A 193 -25.11 8.52 28.15
C ALA A 193 -26.47 8.07 28.78
N PRO A 194 -26.54 7.87 30.11
CA PRO A 194 -27.80 7.48 30.73
C PRO A 194 -28.82 8.55 30.32
N VAL A 195 -29.75 8.15 29.48
CA VAL A 195 -30.96 8.95 29.25
C VAL A 195 -31.73 8.82 30.55
N ASP A 196 -31.54 9.78 31.44
CA ASP A 196 -32.38 9.91 32.63
C ASP A 196 -33.82 10.09 32.15
N PRO A 197 -34.73 9.13 32.40
CA PRO A 197 -36.13 9.24 31.98
C PRO A 197 -36.94 10.22 32.82
N ASN A 198 -36.28 11.05 33.64
CA ASN A 198 -36.95 11.94 34.56
C ASN A 198 -36.37 13.35 34.56
N ALA A 199 -36.20 13.97 33.38
CA ALA A 199 -36.04 15.40 33.29
C ALA A 199 -37.39 16.05 33.01
N PRO A 200 -38.00 16.75 33.98
CA PRO A 200 -39.26 17.44 33.76
C PRO A 200 -39.04 18.61 32.78
N ALA A 201 -39.91 18.63 31.78
CA ALA A 201 -40.06 19.74 30.87
C ALA A 201 -40.36 21.04 31.66
N ALA A 202 -39.41 21.91 31.76
CA ALA A 202 -39.60 23.27 32.24
C ALA A 202 -39.65 24.22 31.07
N ALA A 203 -40.83 24.74 30.94
CA ALA A 203 -41.38 25.68 30.00
C ALA A 203 -40.54 26.93 29.69
N ALA A 204 -40.82 27.36 28.49
CA ALA A 204 -40.54 28.67 27.93
C ALA A 204 -40.91 29.84 28.82
N ALA A 205 -40.13 30.91 28.72
CA ALA A 205 -40.65 32.25 28.45
C ALA A 205 -39.53 33.30 28.44
N PRO A 206 -39.72 34.41 27.74
CA PRO A 206 -38.65 35.33 27.32
C PRO A 206 -38.60 36.60 28.16
N ALA A 207 -37.45 37.18 28.34
CA ALA A 207 -37.30 38.58 28.77
C ALA A 207 -36.06 39.16 28.09
N LYS A 208 -36.24 39.97 27.09
CA LYS A 208 -36.28 41.45 27.01
C LYS A 208 -35.32 42.19 27.95
N GLY A 209 -34.38 42.88 27.27
CA GLY A 209 -34.04 44.22 27.69
C GLY A 209 -32.57 44.47 27.94
N ALA A 210 -32.06 45.32 27.15
CA ALA A 210 -31.38 46.61 27.27
C ALA A 210 -29.90 46.59 26.89
N LYS A 211 -29.65 47.18 25.74
CA LYS A 211 -29.06 48.51 25.54
C LYS A 211 -27.62 48.72 26.02
N GLY A 212 -26.75 48.98 25.06
CA GLY A 212 -25.71 49.99 25.31
C GLY A 212 -24.43 49.79 24.54
N ALA A 213 -24.27 50.60 23.52
CA ALA A 213 -23.05 51.27 23.08
C ALA A 213 -22.02 50.53 22.22
N ALA A 214 -22.07 50.89 20.95
CA ALA A 214 -20.91 51.07 20.08
C ALA A 214 -20.33 52.48 20.37
N PRO A 215 -19.24 52.98 19.72
CA PRO A 215 -18.35 52.50 18.68
C PRO A 215 -16.86 52.89 18.84
N ALA A 216 -15.97 52.38 17.99
CA ALA A 216 -14.83 53.08 17.39
C ALA A 216 -14.02 52.08 16.56
N LYS A 217 -13.99 52.11 15.27
CA LYS A 217 -13.34 52.98 14.28
C LYS A 217 -11.84 53.10 14.45
N ALA A 218 -11.09 52.54 13.55
CA ALA A 218 -9.86 52.98 12.89
C ALA A 218 -9.10 51.75 12.39
N ALA A 219 -8.76 51.56 11.24
CA ALA A 219 -8.24 52.24 10.08
C ALA A 219 -7.21 51.29 9.47
N ALA A 220 -7.39 50.97 8.22
CA ALA A 220 -6.34 50.43 7.36
C ALA A 220 -5.24 51.48 7.10
N PRO A 221 -4.05 51.08 6.67
CA PRO A 221 -3.69 51.57 5.36
C PRO A 221 -3.09 50.52 4.40
N LYS A 222 -3.54 50.70 3.16
CA LYS A 222 -2.93 50.39 1.89
C LYS A 222 -1.48 50.86 1.78
N ALA A 223 -0.64 50.04 1.12
CA ALA A 223 0.36 50.55 0.16
C ALA A 223 0.95 49.36 -0.63
N ALA A 224 0.70 49.34 -1.89
CA ALA A 224 1.56 48.90 -2.99
C ALA A 224 2.10 50.19 -3.64
N PRO A 225 2.95 50.19 -4.68
CA PRO A 225 3.97 49.26 -5.20
C PRO A 225 5.30 49.98 -5.57
N ALA A 226 6.36 49.30 -5.92
CA ALA A 226 7.41 49.80 -6.81
C ALA A 226 8.21 48.63 -7.38
N LYS A 227 8.17 48.35 -8.59
CA LYS A 227 8.77 48.65 -9.88
C LYS A 227 10.21 49.16 -9.87
N ALA A 228 11.11 48.39 -10.47
CA ALA A 228 12.24 48.76 -11.33
C ALA A 228 13.18 47.53 -11.40
N ALA A 229 13.30 46.83 -12.53
CA ALA A 229 14.02 47.14 -13.75
C ALA A 229 15.54 47.27 -13.53
N ALA A 230 16.28 46.29 -14.08
CA ALA A 230 17.41 46.50 -14.97
C ALA A 230 18.14 45.19 -15.31
N LYS A 231 18.11 44.84 -16.58
CA LYS A 231 19.16 44.10 -17.31
C LYS A 231 20.27 45.11 -17.62
N PRO A 232 21.56 44.73 -17.78
CA PRO A 232 22.08 44.38 -19.08
C PRO A 232 23.12 43.23 -19.03
N ALA A 233 23.13 42.36 -19.99
CA ALA A 233 23.88 42.23 -21.22
C ALA A 233 25.43 42.28 -21.12
N ALA A 234 26.00 41.17 -21.63
CA ALA A 234 27.06 41.06 -22.59
C ALA A 234 28.51 40.74 -22.18
N LYS A 235 29.05 39.78 -22.93
CA LYS A 235 30.42 39.59 -23.42
C LYS A 235 31.45 38.97 -22.45
N LYS A 236 31.90 37.80 -22.71
CA LYS A 236 32.84 37.30 -23.75
C LYS A 236 32.75 35.80 -23.84
#